data_7471bd39b93de1101a2f9003b5ae2f16
#
_entry.id   7471bd39b93de1101a2f9003b5ae2f16
#
_cell.length_a   1.000
_cell.length_b   1.000
_cell.length_c   1.000
_cell.angle_alpha   90.00
_cell.angle_beta   90.00
_cell.angle_gamma   90.00
#
_symmetry.space_group_name_H-M   'P 1'
#
loop_
_entity.id
_entity.type
_entity.pdbx_description
1 polymer ?
#
loop_
_entity_poly.entity_id
_entity_poly.type
_entity_poly.pdbx_seq_one_letter_code
_entity_poly.pdbx_strand_id
1 'polypeptide(L)'
;MRIGFDAKRAFYNKSGLGSYSRNLIQGLAKKYPENDYVLYTPGLNFDLFDPTQGCISIKDPERLYHRMFRFYWRSFHLSHQLPRDRIEIYHGLSHEIPYNFPVKQVKSVVTIHDLIFLRLPHLYKALDRLIYTNKFRYACETSHRIIAVSKQ
;
A
#
# COMPACT_ATOMS: atom_id res chain seq x y z
N MET A 1 12.68 -7.27 -11.71
CA MET A 1 11.21 -7.26 -11.50
C MET A 1 10.73 -5.84 -11.24
N ARG A 2 9.49 -5.54 -11.57
CA ARG A 2 8.88 -4.24 -11.27
C ARG A 2 7.86 -4.35 -10.16
N ILE A 3 8.15 -3.72 -9.01
CA ILE A 3 7.42 -3.90 -7.75
C ILE A 3 6.74 -2.59 -7.35
N GLY A 4 5.41 -2.61 -7.24
CA GLY A 4 4.62 -1.47 -6.80
C GLY A 4 4.31 -1.52 -5.31
N PHE A 5 4.33 -0.37 -4.62
CA PHE A 5 3.98 -0.25 -3.21
C PHE A 5 2.85 0.75 -2.98
N ASP A 6 1.92 0.44 -2.09
CA ASP A 6 1.09 1.47 -1.45
C ASP A 6 1.95 2.27 -0.48
N ALA A 7 2.50 3.38 -0.95
CA ALA A 7 3.45 4.18 -0.19
C ALA A 7 2.80 5.32 0.63
N LYS A 8 1.46 5.39 0.71
CA LYS A 8 0.78 6.46 1.47
C LYS A 8 1.33 6.59 2.89
N ARG A 9 1.53 5.48 3.61
CA ARG A 9 2.02 5.51 4.98
C ARG A 9 3.49 5.96 5.07
N ALA A 10 4.30 5.64 4.09
CA ALA A 10 5.69 6.09 4.05
C ALA A 10 5.79 7.62 4.04
N PHE A 11 4.94 8.30 3.28
CA PHE A 11 4.95 9.76 3.13
C PHE A 11 4.14 10.53 4.18
N TYR A 12 3.15 9.90 4.86
CA TYR A 12 2.23 10.62 5.74
C TYR A 12 2.22 10.18 7.19
N ASN A 13 2.83 9.04 7.51
CA ASN A 13 2.71 8.48 8.85
C ASN A 13 4.06 8.50 9.57
N LYS A 14 4.10 9.19 10.72
CA LYS A 14 5.29 9.28 11.59
C LYS A 14 5.42 8.10 12.55
N SER A 15 4.39 7.30 12.72
CA SER A 15 4.36 6.15 13.65
C SER A 15 4.92 4.86 13.02
N GLY A 16 4.80 3.74 13.75
CA GLY A 16 5.31 2.43 13.36
C GLY A 16 4.95 1.97 11.95
N LEU A 17 3.71 2.23 11.47
CA LEU A 17 3.29 1.89 10.12
C LEU A 17 4.11 2.61 9.04
N GLY A 18 4.41 3.90 9.27
CA GLY A 18 5.25 4.67 8.36
C GLY A 18 6.70 4.22 8.40
N SER A 19 7.24 3.98 9.59
CA SER A 19 8.62 3.48 9.77
C SER A 19 8.79 2.10 9.12
N TYR A 20 7.85 1.20 9.31
CA TYR A 20 7.84 -0.10 8.63
C TYR A 20 7.87 0.07 7.10
N SER A 21 6.98 0.91 6.57
CA SER A 21 6.89 1.13 5.12
C SER A 21 8.19 1.68 4.54
N ARG A 22 8.78 2.69 5.16
CA ARG A 22 10.05 3.29 4.74
C ARG A 22 11.20 2.29 4.80
N ASN A 23 11.35 1.59 5.93
CA ASN A 23 12.43 0.63 6.14
C ASN A 23 12.35 -0.54 5.14
N LEU A 24 11.14 -1.03 4.87
CA LEU A 24 10.95 -2.12 3.90
C LEU A 24 11.30 -1.68 2.49
N ILE A 25 10.79 -0.53 2.04
CA ILE A 25 11.08 0.00 0.70
C ILE A 25 12.59 0.23 0.52
N GLN A 26 13.22 0.96 1.45
CA GLN A 26 14.64 1.27 1.39
C GLN A 26 15.52 0.01 1.49
N GLY A 27 15.12 -0.92 2.39
CA GLY A 27 15.84 -2.18 2.57
C GLY A 27 15.82 -3.05 1.31
N LEU A 28 14.67 -3.16 0.65
CA LEU A 28 14.55 -3.90 -0.61
C LEU A 28 15.33 -3.21 -1.73
N ALA A 29 15.21 -1.90 -1.89
CA ALA A 29 15.92 -1.17 -2.92
C ALA A 29 17.45 -1.21 -2.73
N LYS A 30 17.93 -1.20 -1.48
CA LYS A 30 19.35 -1.35 -1.15
C LYS A 30 19.86 -2.77 -1.41
N LYS A 31 19.05 -3.79 -1.06
CA LYS A 31 19.46 -5.19 -1.14
C LYS A 31 19.33 -5.78 -2.54
N TYR A 32 18.36 -5.30 -3.32
CA TYR A 32 18.02 -5.79 -4.66
C TYR A 32 17.88 -4.60 -5.63
N PRO A 33 18.97 -3.86 -5.89
CA PRO A 33 18.94 -2.65 -6.73
C PRO A 33 18.66 -2.93 -8.22
N GLU A 34 18.69 -4.19 -8.63
CA GLU A 34 18.36 -4.66 -9.99
C GLU A 34 16.85 -4.64 -10.28
N ASN A 35 16.01 -4.44 -9.25
CA ASN A 35 14.57 -4.33 -9.42
C ASN A 35 14.14 -2.85 -9.54
N ASP A 36 13.04 -2.62 -10.24
CA ASP A 36 12.37 -1.31 -10.31
C ASP A 36 11.31 -1.24 -9.20
N TYR A 37 11.34 -0.17 -8.41
CA TYR A 37 10.37 0.06 -7.34
C TYR A 37 9.49 1.26 -7.66
N VAL A 38 8.17 1.08 -7.65
CA VAL A 38 7.19 2.12 -7.96
C VAL A 38 6.37 2.43 -6.72
N LEU A 39 6.47 3.65 -6.20
CA LEU A 39 5.76 4.10 -5.02
C LEU A 39 4.48 4.84 -5.40
N TYR A 40 3.34 4.23 -5.14
CA TYR A 40 2.03 4.86 -5.35
C TYR A 40 1.61 5.62 -4.09
N THR A 41 1.49 6.93 -4.20
CA THR A 41 1.12 7.80 -3.08
C THR A 41 0.16 8.90 -3.52
N PRO A 42 -0.85 9.27 -2.70
CA PRO A 42 -1.76 10.36 -3.04
C PRO A 42 -1.15 11.76 -2.91
N GLY A 43 0.11 11.86 -2.55
CA GLY A 43 0.88 13.09 -2.42
C GLY A 43 2.25 12.83 -1.81
N LEU A 44 3.06 13.86 -1.70
CA LEU A 44 4.46 13.78 -1.31
C LEU A 44 4.72 14.56 -0.02
N ASN A 45 5.59 14.04 0.81
CA ASN A 45 6.17 14.72 1.96
C ASN A 45 7.63 14.27 2.10
N PHE A 46 8.54 14.99 1.43
CA PHE A 46 9.95 14.67 1.39
C PHE A 46 10.67 14.91 2.74
N ASP A 47 10.13 15.77 3.61
CA ASP A 47 10.65 15.93 4.97
C ASP A 47 10.53 14.62 5.79
N LEU A 48 9.54 13.80 5.46
CA LEU A 48 9.31 12.54 6.15
C LEU A 48 9.95 11.33 5.46
N PHE A 49 9.95 11.34 4.12
CA PHE A 49 10.49 10.24 3.31
C PHE A 49 11.00 10.75 1.97
N ASP A 50 12.32 10.72 1.80
CA ASP A 50 13.00 11.00 0.55
C ASP A 50 13.69 9.74 0.02
N PRO A 51 13.09 9.03 -0.95
CA PRO A 51 13.69 7.85 -1.56
C PRO A 51 14.70 8.26 -2.62
N THR A 52 15.97 8.41 -2.22
CA THR A 52 17.07 8.89 -3.09
C THR A 52 17.68 7.81 -4.00
N GLN A 53 17.24 6.56 -3.91
CA GLN A 53 17.80 5.46 -4.70
C GLN A 53 17.27 5.48 -6.13
N GLY A 54 18.18 5.40 -7.13
CA GLY A 54 17.83 5.52 -8.55
C GLY A 54 16.90 4.44 -9.13
N CYS A 55 16.73 3.31 -8.42
CA CYS A 55 15.77 2.27 -8.78
C CYS A 55 14.34 2.52 -8.27
N ILE A 56 14.10 3.66 -7.59
CA ILE A 56 12.79 4.03 -7.07
C ILE A 56 12.18 5.14 -7.91
N SER A 57 10.95 4.93 -8.35
CA SER A 57 10.10 5.94 -9.00
C SER A 57 8.83 6.19 -8.19
N ILE A 58 8.31 7.41 -8.25
CA ILE A 58 7.10 7.81 -7.52
C ILE A 58 5.99 8.09 -8.53
N LYS A 59 4.80 7.59 -8.21
CA LYS A 59 3.58 7.84 -8.96
C LYS A 59 2.51 8.42 -8.04
N ASP A 60 2.05 9.61 -8.38
CA ASP A 60 0.95 10.30 -7.72
C ASP A 60 -0.22 10.51 -8.69
N PRO A 61 -1.40 10.96 -8.21
CA PRO A 61 -2.53 11.23 -9.08
C PRO A 61 -2.25 12.37 -10.07
N GLU A 62 -2.07 12.06 -11.34
CA GLU A 62 -1.79 13.05 -12.40
C GLU A 62 -3.01 13.93 -12.70
N ARG A 63 -4.22 13.36 -12.67
CA ARG A 63 -5.45 14.07 -13.02
C ARG A 63 -6.01 14.86 -11.84
N LEU A 64 -6.48 16.09 -12.11
CA LEU A 64 -7.01 17.00 -11.08
C LEU A 64 -8.11 16.35 -10.21
N TYR A 65 -9.05 15.64 -10.82
CA TYR A 65 -10.10 14.96 -10.07
C TYR A 65 -9.58 13.81 -9.21
N HIS A 66 -8.52 13.10 -9.60
CA HIS A 66 -7.86 12.10 -8.77
C HIS A 66 -7.14 12.73 -7.57
N ARG A 67 -6.64 13.95 -7.73
CA ARG A 67 -6.04 14.73 -6.64
C ARG A 67 -7.10 15.19 -5.64
N MET A 68 -8.29 15.57 -6.12
CA MET A 68 -9.43 15.91 -5.27
C MET A 68 -10.00 14.68 -4.54
N PHE A 69 -10.08 13.54 -5.23
CA PHE A 69 -10.61 12.28 -4.70
C PHE A 69 -9.51 11.24 -4.50
N ARG A 70 -8.49 11.58 -3.71
CA ARG A 70 -7.31 10.73 -3.44
C ARG A 70 -7.64 9.33 -2.92
N PHE A 71 -8.72 9.23 -2.13
CA PHE A 71 -9.23 7.95 -1.65
C PHE A 71 -9.74 7.08 -2.82
N TYR A 72 -10.51 7.67 -3.73
CA TYR A 72 -11.04 6.95 -4.89
C TYR A 72 -9.93 6.45 -5.81
N TRP A 73 -8.95 7.31 -6.11
CA TRP A 73 -7.79 6.91 -6.93
C TRP A 73 -7.09 5.69 -6.35
N ARG A 74 -6.73 5.73 -5.07
CA ARG A 74 -6.02 4.65 -4.40
C ARG A 74 -6.85 3.38 -4.26
N SER A 75 -8.17 3.51 -4.00
CA SER A 75 -9.04 2.36 -3.75
C SER A 75 -9.55 1.68 -5.02
N PHE A 76 -9.70 2.41 -6.13
CA PHE A 76 -10.35 1.88 -7.33
C PHE A 76 -9.54 2.10 -8.62
N HIS A 77 -9.01 3.30 -8.85
CA HIS A 77 -8.32 3.57 -10.11
C HIS A 77 -6.97 2.88 -10.21
N LEU A 78 -6.29 2.70 -9.10
CA LEU A 78 -4.97 2.09 -9.05
C LEU A 78 -4.97 0.65 -9.61
N SER A 79 -6.06 -0.11 -9.42
CA SER A 79 -6.20 -1.45 -10.00
C SER A 79 -6.05 -1.48 -11.54
N HIS A 80 -6.48 -0.42 -12.23
CA HIS A 80 -6.31 -0.27 -13.68
C HIS A 80 -4.94 0.27 -14.08
N GLN A 81 -4.30 1.01 -13.18
CA GLN A 81 -2.99 1.61 -13.43
C GLN A 81 -1.86 0.59 -13.31
N LEU A 82 -1.95 -0.35 -12.36
CA LEU A 82 -0.91 -1.34 -12.10
C LEU A 82 -0.48 -2.15 -13.36
N PRO A 83 -1.40 -2.72 -14.16
CA PRO A 83 -1.02 -3.42 -15.38
C PRO A 83 -0.41 -2.49 -16.44
N ARG A 84 -0.91 -1.26 -16.57
CA ARG A 84 -0.38 -0.24 -17.50
C ARG A 84 1.05 0.15 -17.15
N ASP A 85 1.35 0.22 -15.87
CA ASP A 85 2.68 0.48 -15.34
C ASP A 85 3.58 -0.77 -15.35
N ARG A 86 3.08 -1.90 -15.86
CA ARG A 86 3.77 -3.20 -15.94
C ARG A 86 4.25 -3.68 -14.58
N ILE A 87 3.44 -3.47 -13.53
CA ILE A 87 3.75 -3.97 -12.19
C ILE A 87 3.57 -5.48 -12.18
N GLU A 88 4.60 -6.21 -11.76
CA GLU A 88 4.57 -7.65 -11.60
C GLU A 88 4.10 -8.06 -10.21
N ILE A 89 4.55 -7.33 -9.18
CA ILE A 89 4.15 -7.55 -7.78
C ILE A 89 3.69 -6.22 -7.19
N TYR A 90 2.52 -6.21 -6.55
CA TYR A 90 2.04 -5.06 -5.77
C TYR A 90 1.97 -5.40 -4.30
N HIS A 91 2.53 -4.55 -3.44
CA HIS A 91 2.54 -4.72 -2.00
C HIS A 91 1.71 -3.64 -1.29
N GLY A 92 0.57 -4.04 -0.74
CA GLY A 92 -0.22 -3.24 0.19
C GLY A 92 0.43 -3.24 1.57
N LEU A 93 1.12 -2.17 1.90
CA LEU A 93 1.95 -2.06 3.11
C LEU A 93 1.14 -1.86 4.41
N SER A 94 -0.15 -1.58 4.31
CA SER A 94 -0.97 -1.26 5.49
C SER A 94 -2.41 -1.75 5.33
N HIS A 95 -2.59 -3.07 5.46
CA HIS A 95 -3.88 -3.76 5.59
C HIS A 95 -4.79 -3.75 4.36
N GLU A 96 -4.46 -3.06 3.27
CA GLU A 96 -5.37 -2.89 2.14
C GLU A 96 -4.65 -2.97 0.79
N ILE A 97 -5.39 -3.45 -0.22
CA ILE A 97 -5.05 -3.39 -1.63
C ILE A 97 -6.20 -2.71 -2.38
N PRO A 98 -6.00 -2.20 -3.61
CA PRO A 98 -7.07 -1.63 -4.40
C PRO A 98 -8.20 -2.64 -4.65
N TYR A 99 -9.46 -2.16 -4.64
CA TYR A 99 -10.59 -2.97 -5.06
C TYR A 99 -10.48 -3.32 -6.56
N ASN A 100 -11.14 -4.40 -6.98
CA ASN A 100 -11.05 -4.93 -8.34
C ASN A 100 -9.60 -5.23 -8.75
N PHE A 101 -8.81 -5.75 -7.81
CA PHE A 101 -7.39 -6.04 -8.02
C PHE A 101 -7.21 -7.00 -9.21
N PRO A 102 -6.30 -6.71 -10.17
CA PRO A 102 -6.11 -7.51 -11.38
C PRO A 102 -5.29 -8.80 -11.12
N VAL A 103 -5.85 -9.73 -10.34
CA VAL A 103 -5.18 -10.95 -9.83
C VAL A 103 -4.56 -11.84 -10.91
N LYS A 104 -5.06 -11.78 -12.14
CA LYS A 104 -4.54 -12.55 -13.27
C LYS A 104 -3.27 -11.92 -13.89
N GLN A 105 -3.06 -10.62 -13.70
CA GLN A 105 -2.00 -9.85 -14.33
C GLN A 105 -0.91 -9.42 -13.35
N VAL A 106 -1.28 -9.18 -12.08
CA VAL A 106 -0.38 -8.66 -11.05
C VAL A 106 -0.44 -9.58 -9.83
N LYS A 107 0.70 -9.97 -9.31
CA LYS A 107 0.76 -10.66 -8.01
C LYS A 107 0.63 -9.65 -6.88
N SER A 108 -0.02 -10.05 -5.78
CA SER A 108 -0.24 -9.16 -4.63
C SER A 108 0.27 -9.75 -3.32
N VAL A 109 0.83 -8.88 -2.53
CA VAL A 109 1.20 -9.11 -1.13
C VAL A 109 0.49 -8.07 -0.29
N VAL A 110 -0.02 -8.44 0.88
CA VAL A 110 -0.55 -7.49 1.86
C VAL A 110 0.10 -7.71 3.22
N THR A 111 0.48 -6.62 3.88
CA THR A 111 0.95 -6.66 5.28
C THR A 111 -0.20 -6.31 6.21
N ILE A 112 -0.47 -7.21 7.16
CA ILE A 112 -1.43 -7.02 8.26
C ILE A 112 -0.62 -6.78 9.54
N HIS A 113 -0.77 -5.59 10.12
CA HIS A 113 -0.02 -5.19 11.30
C HIS A 113 -0.70 -5.61 12.60
N ASP A 114 -2.03 -5.44 12.66
CA ASP A 114 -2.85 -5.80 13.82
C ASP A 114 -4.31 -6.04 13.42
N LEU A 115 -5.09 -6.55 14.36
CA LEU A 115 -6.53 -6.73 14.25
C LEU A 115 -7.24 -6.15 15.49
N ILE A 116 -6.72 -5.03 16.02
CA ILE A 116 -7.22 -4.41 17.26
C ILE A 116 -8.70 -4.06 17.14
N PHE A 117 -9.14 -3.57 15.98
CA PHE A 117 -10.54 -3.21 15.73
C PHE A 117 -11.52 -4.40 15.85
N LEU A 118 -11.04 -5.64 15.68
CA LEU A 118 -11.82 -6.87 15.91
C LEU A 118 -11.76 -7.32 17.37
N ARG A 119 -10.59 -7.22 18.02
CA ARG A 119 -10.38 -7.67 19.40
C ARG A 119 -10.95 -6.70 20.43
N LEU A 120 -10.84 -5.40 20.17
CA LEU A 120 -11.29 -4.32 21.05
C LEU A 120 -12.30 -3.42 20.32
N PRO A 121 -13.47 -3.97 19.96
CA PRO A 121 -14.45 -3.27 19.13
C PRO A 121 -15.00 -1.98 19.76
N HIS A 122 -14.97 -1.89 21.09
CA HIS A 122 -15.45 -0.71 21.85
C HIS A 122 -14.56 0.53 21.65
N LEU A 123 -13.31 0.37 21.17
CA LEU A 123 -12.40 1.49 20.87
C LEU A 123 -12.67 2.13 19.51
N TYR A 124 -13.55 1.57 18.70
CA TYR A 124 -13.82 2.02 17.34
C TYR A 124 -15.31 2.32 17.12
N LYS A 125 -15.60 3.35 16.34
CA LYS A 125 -16.97 3.59 15.88
C LYS A 125 -17.47 2.42 15.03
N ALA A 126 -18.75 2.10 15.13
CA ALA A 126 -19.33 0.95 14.41
C ALA A 126 -19.11 1.03 12.88
N LEU A 127 -19.23 2.23 12.31
CA LEU A 127 -19.01 2.46 10.88
C LEU A 127 -17.56 2.24 10.46
N ASP A 128 -16.60 2.76 11.24
CA ASP A 128 -15.17 2.58 10.95
C ASP A 128 -14.79 1.10 11.02
N ARG A 129 -15.32 0.39 12.02
CA ARG A 129 -15.11 -1.04 12.17
C ARG A 129 -15.67 -1.85 10.99
N LEU A 130 -16.85 -1.49 10.49
CA LEU A 130 -17.44 -2.12 9.30
C LEU A 130 -16.56 -1.90 8.07
N ILE A 131 -16.10 -0.67 7.86
CA ILE A 131 -15.21 -0.30 6.74
C ILE A 131 -13.89 -1.08 6.84
N TYR A 132 -13.25 -1.12 8.02
CA TYR A 132 -12.00 -1.85 8.21
C TYR A 132 -12.19 -3.35 7.99
N THR A 133 -13.24 -3.95 8.57
CA THR A 133 -13.55 -5.38 8.39
C THR A 133 -13.65 -5.73 6.91
N ASN A 134 -14.40 -4.94 6.13
CA ASN A 134 -14.59 -5.21 4.71
C ASN A 134 -13.28 -5.04 3.90
N LYS A 135 -12.49 -4.01 4.19
CA LYS A 135 -11.20 -3.78 3.51
C LYS A 135 -10.18 -4.88 3.81
N PHE A 136 -10.03 -5.23 5.09
CA PHE A 136 -9.10 -6.26 5.52
C PHE A 136 -9.48 -7.63 4.97
N ARG A 137 -10.76 -7.99 5.06
CA ARG A 137 -11.28 -9.24 4.48
C ARG A 137 -10.96 -9.31 2.99
N TYR A 138 -11.35 -8.27 2.25
CA TYR A 138 -11.07 -8.20 0.81
C TYR A 138 -9.58 -8.34 0.50
N ALA A 139 -8.72 -7.63 1.23
CA ALA A 139 -7.27 -7.69 1.03
C ALA A 139 -6.72 -9.09 1.33
N CYS A 140 -7.17 -9.74 2.40
CA CYS A 140 -6.73 -11.09 2.75
C CYS A 140 -7.24 -12.16 1.77
N GLU A 141 -8.50 -12.08 1.34
CA GLU A 141 -9.08 -13.05 0.40
C GLU A 141 -8.53 -12.91 -1.03
N THR A 142 -8.16 -11.69 -1.42
CA THR A 142 -7.72 -11.39 -2.79
C THR A 142 -6.20 -11.50 -2.96
N SER A 143 -5.42 -11.29 -1.89
CA SER A 143 -3.96 -11.27 -2.00
C SER A 143 -3.37 -12.66 -2.18
N HIS A 144 -2.33 -12.76 -3.02
CA HIS A 144 -1.60 -14.01 -3.23
C HIS A 144 -0.76 -14.41 -2.02
N ARG A 145 -0.31 -13.43 -1.22
CA ARG A 145 0.44 -13.66 0.02
C ARG A 145 0.05 -12.62 1.07
N ILE A 146 0.03 -13.07 2.32
CA ILE A 146 -0.23 -12.24 3.49
C ILE A 146 1.01 -12.27 4.38
N ILE A 147 1.46 -11.11 4.81
CA ILE A 147 2.51 -10.94 5.81
C ILE A 147 1.84 -10.51 7.11
N ALA A 148 1.91 -11.34 8.15
CA ALA A 148 1.52 -10.97 9.50
C ALA A 148 2.76 -10.50 10.27
N VAL A 149 2.71 -9.29 10.83
CA VAL A 149 3.87 -8.69 11.53
C VAL A 149 4.04 -9.30 12.93
N SER A 150 2.97 -9.84 13.52
CA SER A 150 3.01 -10.51 14.81
C SER A 150 2.17 -11.78 14.81
N LYS A 151 2.42 -12.67 15.80
CA LYS A 151 1.64 -13.89 16.05
C LYS A 151 0.43 -13.67 16.97
N GLN A 152 0.08 -12.42 17.26
CA GLN A 152 -1.03 -12.09 18.16
C GLN A 152 -2.39 -12.26 17.52
#